data_e13f8f3adf0463745069c845bf26f909
#
_entry.id   e13f8f3adf0463745069c845bf26f909
#
_cell.length_a   1.000
_cell.length_b   1.000
_cell.length_c   1.000
_cell.angle_alpha   90.00
_cell.angle_beta   90.00
_cell.angle_gamma   90.00
#
_symmetry.space_group_name_H-M   'P 1'
#
loop_
_entity.id
_entity.type
_entity.pdbx_description
1 polymer ?
#
loop_
_entity_poly.entity_id
_entity_poly.type
_entity_poly.pdbx_seq_one_letter_code
_entity_poly.pdbx_strand_id
1 'polypeptide(L)'
;MVMRQWWGTASVAALLLTGCGGGAEADGASDKAAALSENQVRAVLPDDEAMSGWKRSARTTAVKMNDLYRREACPIKGNAGCEDSRFFGASAFRHDDNAAYVSFLVIAYDSEEAAERAYHVLWDGHYGAKAGPRAKSLELGPLGDERAARFGTSGVNGEPGAVTQTRVGTTLLWTESASTGKGGIDEENVREVATVLADRSRQAQNGDAVSAGLGD
;
A
#
# COMPACT_ATOMS: atom_id res chain seq x y z
N MET A 1 13.51 -61.08 -52.54
CA MET A 1 12.21 -61.19 -53.24
C MET A 1 11.49 -59.89 -53.12
N VAL A 2 11.55 -59.12 -54.19
CA VAL A 2 10.47 -58.39 -54.92
C VAL A 2 9.82 -57.27 -54.12
N MET A 3 10.26 -56.04 -54.39
CA MET A 3 9.60 -54.92 -55.12
C MET A 3 8.15 -54.56 -54.69
N ARG A 4 7.90 -53.33 -54.28
CA ARG A 4 7.29 -52.32 -55.17
C ARG A 4 7.16 -50.95 -54.52
N GLN A 5 7.76 -49.97 -55.21
CA GLN A 5 7.47 -48.54 -55.12
C GLN A 5 6.01 -48.28 -55.47
N TRP A 6 5.42 -47.22 -54.83
CA TRP A 6 4.43 -46.41 -55.53
C TRP A 6 4.51 -44.96 -55.02
N TRP A 7 4.70 -44.12 -55.96
CA TRP A 7 4.75 -42.68 -55.94
C TRP A 7 3.31 -42.14 -55.81
N GLY A 8 3.17 -41.02 -55.13
CA GLY A 8 1.94 -40.21 -55.12
C GLY A 8 2.26 -38.75 -54.75
N THR A 9 2.53 -37.99 -55.81
CA THR A 9 2.64 -36.50 -55.79
C THR A 9 1.25 -35.89 -55.79
N ALA A 10 0.99 -34.84 -55.01
CA ALA A 10 0.09 -33.72 -55.30
C ALA A 10 0.20 -32.71 -54.16
N SER A 11 0.76 -31.59 -54.41
CA SER A 11 0.28 -30.28 -54.89
C SER A 11 -0.10 -29.34 -53.75
N VAL A 12 0.78 -28.44 -53.48
CA VAL A 12 0.72 -26.99 -53.27
C VAL A 12 -0.68 -26.39 -53.20
N ALA A 13 -0.98 -25.73 -52.10
CA ALA A 13 -1.82 -24.53 -52.06
C ALA A 13 -1.24 -23.58 -51.02
N ALA A 14 -0.42 -22.65 -51.48
CA ALA A 14 -0.04 -21.46 -50.72
C ALA A 14 -1.21 -20.50 -50.72
N LEU A 15 -1.83 -20.28 -49.56
CA LEU A 15 -2.74 -19.16 -49.33
C LEU A 15 -1.96 -18.09 -48.58
N LEU A 16 -1.44 -17.11 -49.30
CA LEU A 16 -0.97 -15.84 -48.80
C LEU A 16 -2.20 -15.02 -48.39
N LEU A 17 -2.53 -15.02 -47.12
CA LEU A 17 -3.40 -14.02 -46.50
C LEU A 17 -2.49 -12.95 -45.89
N THR A 18 -2.21 -11.93 -46.68
CA THR A 18 -1.72 -10.63 -46.19
C THR A 18 -2.86 -9.96 -45.38
N GLY A 19 -2.91 -10.26 -44.10
CA GLY A 19 -3.68 -9.51 -43.13
C GLY A 19 -2.76 -8.50 -42.47
N CYS A 20 -2.77 -7.25 -42.91
CA CYS A 20 -2.34 -6.11 -42.13
C CYS A 20 -3.28 -6.00 -40.92
N GLY A 21 -2.88 -6.60 -39.82
CA GLY A 21 -3.45 -6.38 -38.50
C GLY A 21 -2.30 -5.99 -37.59
N GLY A 22 -2.28 -4.76 -37.10
CA GLY A 22 -1.27 -4.25 -36.17
C GLY A 22 -1.09 -5.22 -35.02
N GLY A 23 0.05 -5.87 -34.97
CA GLY A 23 0.51 -6.56 -33.78
C GLY A 23 0.69 -5.52 -32.68
N ALA A 24 -0.26 -5.47 -31.75
CA ALA A 24 0.07 -5.02 -30.43
C ALA A 24 1.10 -6.06 -29.93
N GLU A 25 2.37 -5.69 -29.95
CA GLU A 25 3.37 -6.34 -29.14
C GLU A 25 2.79 -6.31 -27.73
N ALA A 26 2.44 -7.48 -27.22
CA ALA A 26 2.27 -7.65 -25.78
C ALA A 26 3.67 -7.41 -25.22
N ASP A 27 3.95 -6.15 -24.91
CA ASP A 27 5.05 -5.79 -24.03
C ASP A 27 4.88 -6.68 -22.81
N GLY A 28 5.89 -7.51 -22.57
CA GLY A 28 5.91 -8.39 -21.42
C GLY A 28 5.55 -7.56 -20.19
N ALA A 29 4.48 -7.94 -19.52
CA ALA A 29 4.05 -7.30 -18.29
C ALA A 29 5.30 -7.20 -17.41
N SER A 30 5.80 -6.00 -17.24
CA SER A 30 6.89 -5.74 -16.32
C SER A 30 6.36 -6.13 -14.94
N ASP A 31 7.04 -7.05 -14.24
CA ASP A 31 6.74 -7.45 -12.85
C ASP A 31 6.87 -6.28 -11.84
N LYS A 32 7.07 -5.07 -12.34
CA LYS A 32 7.18 -3.86 -11.52
C LYS A 32 5.80 -3.31 -11.19
N ALA A 33 5.60 -3.04 -9.92
CA ALA A 33 4.38 -2.42 -9.43
C ALA A 33 4.15 -1.04 -10.09
N ALA A 34 2.93 -0.78 -10.51
CA ALA A 34 2.57 0.47 -11.18
C ALA A 34 2.54 1.64 -10.18
N ALA A 35 3.09 2.79 -10.60
CA ALA A 35 2.94 4.03 -9.84
C ALA A 35 1.46 4.43 -9.76
N LEU A 36 0.94 4.64 -8.55
CA LEU A 36 -0.46 4.95 -8.34
C LEU A 36 -0.82 6.37 -8.80
N SER A 37 -2.02 6.52 -9.37
CA SER A 37 -2.68 7.80 -9.61
C SER A 37 -3.34 8.34 -8.32
N GLU A 38 -3.75 9.61 -8.33
CA GLU A 38 -4.48 10.22 -7.21
C GLU A 38 -5.76 9.46 -6.84
N ASN A 39 -6.51 9.00 -7.85
CA ASN A 39 -7.74 8.22 -7.61
C ASN A 39 -7.45 6.85 -6.99
N GLN A 40 -6.37 6.21 -7.39
CA GLN A 40 -5.94 4.95 -6.77
C GLN A 40 -5.46 5.17 -5.33
N VAL A 41 -4.70 6.24 -5.05
CA VAL A 41 -4.34 6.60 -3.67
C VAL A 41 -5.59 6.84 -2.82
N ARG A 42 -6.62 7.48 -3.38
CA ARG A 42 -7.92 7.65 -2.69
C ARG A 42 -8.60 6.31 -2.41
N ALA A 43 -8.56 5.38 -3.36
CA ALA A 43 -9.14 4.05 -3.21
C ALA A 43 -8.36 3.19 -2.19
N VAL A 44 -7.05 3.35 -2.08
CA VAL A 44 -6.22 2.66 -1.06
C VAL A 44 -6.63 3.04 0.36
N LEU A 45 -6.99 4.32 0.59
CA LEU A 45 -7.44 4.75 1.91
C LEU A 45 -8.74 4.06 2.28
N PRO A 46 -8.85 3.47 3.48
CA PRO A 46 -10.07 2.81 3.91
C PRO A 46 -11.27 3.76 3.90
N ASP A 47 -12.43 3.23 3.54
CA ASP A 47 -13.73 3.86 3.60
C ASP A 47 -14.55 3.32 4.79
N ASP A 48 -15.80 3.74 4.91
CA ASP A 48 -16.66 3.34 6.04
C ASP A 48 -17.04 1.86 5.97
N GLU A 49 -17.06 1.27 4.76
CA GLU A 49 -17.32 -0.16 4.56
C GLU A 49 -16.10 -1.01 4.99
N ALA A 50 -14.90 -0.58 4.61
CA ALA A 50 -13.65 -1.23 5.00
C ALA A 50 -13.37 -1.15 6.51
N MET A 51 -13.94 -0.17 7.20
CA MET A 51 -13.72 0.10 8.62
C MET A 51 -14.98 -0.20 9.44
N SER A 52 -15.50 -1.41 9.31
CA SER A 52 -16.68 -1.86 10.09
C SER A 52 -16.46 -1.67 11.59
N GLY A 53 -17.43 -1.06 12.30
CA GLY A 53 -17.34 -0.74 13.74
C GLY A 53 -16.56 0.54 14.06
N TRP A 54 -16.11 1.28 13.03
CA TRP A 54 -15.42 2.56 13.17
C TRP A 54 -16.18 3.67 12.45
N LYS A 55 -16.08 4.87 12.97
CA LYS A 55 -16.63 6.09 12.34
C LYS A 55 -15.51 6.98 11.83
N ARG A 56 -15.66 7.48 10.62
CA ARG A 56 -14.74 8.45 10.06
C ARG A 56 -14.65 9.69 10.92
N SER A 57 -13.44 10.03 11.38
CA SER A 57 -13.16 11.19 12.23
C SER A 57 -12.55 12.36 11.48
N ALA A 58 -12.00 12.12 10.28
CA ALA A 58 -11.48 13.15 9.40
C ALA A 58 -11.84 12.85 7.94
N ARG A 59 -11.97 13.91 7.12
CA ARG A 59 -12.24 13.78 5.68
C ARG A 59 -11.07 13.05 5.01
N THR A 60 -11.37 12.06 4.17
CA THR A 60 -10.37 11.42 3.31
C THR A 60 -9.77 12.45 2.35
N THR A 61 -8.46 12.57 2.38
CA THR A 61 -7.67 13.43 1.49
C THR A 61 -6.84 12.54 0.58
N ALA A 62 -6.86 12.80 -0.73
CA ALA A 62 -5.90 12.26 -1.69
C ALA A 62 -5.61 13.37 -2.68
N VAL A 63 -4.36 13.78 -2.77
CA VAL A 63 -3.94 14.97 -3.51
C VAL A 63 -2.52 14.81 -4.07
N LYS A 64 -2.20 15.60 -5.08
CA LYS A 64 -0.82 15.70 -5.57
C LYS A 64 0.09 16.21 -4.46
N MET A 65 1.27 15.59 -4.32
CA MET A 65 2.28 16.01 -3.37
C MET A 65 2.73 17.47 -3.64
N ASN A 66 2.80 18.26 -2.59
CA ASN A 66 3.28 19.64 -2.62
C ASN A 66 4.04 19.95 -1.32
N ASP A 67 4.57 21.15 -1.19
CA ASP A 67 5.42 21.52 -0.05
C ASP A 67 4.71 21.46 1.30
N LEU A 68 3.39 21.67 1.34
CA LEU A 68 2.61 21.53 2.57
C LEU A 68 2.59 20.05 3.00
N TYR A 69 2.21 19.16 2.10
CA TYR A 69 2.11 17.72 2.39
C TYR A 69 3.47 17.05 2.54
N ARG A 70 4.54 17.57 1.88
CA ARG A 70 5.91 17.10 2.16
C ARG A 70 6.32 17.38 3.59
N ARG A 71 6.00 18.55 4.13
CA ARG A 71 6.30 18.87 5.55
C ARG A 71 5.50 18.04 6.53
N GLU A 72 4.28 17.67 6.16
CA GLU A 72 3.41 16.82 6.98
C GLU A 72 3.86 15.35 6.96
N ALA A 73 4.07 14.80 5.77
CA ALA A 73 4.38 13.39 5.57
C ALA A 73 5.85 13.04 5.78
N CYS A 74 6.77 13.98 5.56
CA CYS A 74 8.22 13.82 5.72
C CYS A 74 8.79 14.92 6.62
N PRO A 75 8.44 14.92 7.93
CA PRO A 75 8.83 15.98 8.87
C PRO A 75 10.29 15.82 9.32
N ILE A 76 11.17 15.52 8.39
CA ILE A 76 12.62 15.39 8.57
C ILE A 76 13.28 16.57 7.87
N LYS A 77 14.49 16.95 8.31
CA LYS A 77 15.23 18.07 7.72
C LYS A 77 15.31 17.94 6.19
N GLY A 78 14.87 18.96 5.49
CA GLY A 78 14.82 18.99 4.03
C GLY A 78 13.72 18.15 3.41
N ASN A 79 12.75 17.67 4.20
CA ASN A 79 11.71 16.73 3.82
C ASN A 79 12.28 15.43 3.21
N ALA A 80 13.40 14.94 3.76
CA ALA A 80 14.03 13.71 3.33
C ALA A 80 13.02 12.55 3.37
N GLY A 81 13.06 11.71 2.33
CA GLY A 81 12.10 10.63 2.12
C GLY A 81 10.86 11.02 1.31
N CYS A 82 10.69 12.33 0.96
CA CYS A 82 9.65 12.78 0.04
C CYS A 82 10.17 13.09 -1.38
N GLU A 83 11.42 12.78 -1.66
CA GLU A 83 11.96 12.85 -3.01
C GLU A 83 11.20 11.86 -3.90
N ASP A 84 10.89 12.24 -5.12
CA ASP A 84 10.14 11.43 -6.10
C ASP A 84 8.73 11.00 -5.65
N SER A 85 8.20 11.59 -4.55
CA SER A 85 6.83 11.38 -4.13
C SER A 85 5.85 12.15 -5.03
N ARG A 86 4.75 11.48 -5.44
CA ARG A 86 3.75 12.03 -6.36
C ARG A 86 2.47 12.45 -5.69
N PHE A 87 1.96 11.58 -4.83
CA PHE A 87 0.66 11.79 -4.18
C PHE A 87 0.76 11.51 -2.70
N PHE A 88 -0.05 12.25 -1.97
CA PHE A 88 -0.28 12.11 -0.54
C PHE A 88 -1.74 11.68 -0.32
N GLY A 89 -1.95 10.75 0.62
CA GLY A 89 -3.27 10.35 1.06
C GLY A 89 -3.35 10.23 2.56
N ALA A 90 -4.49 10.63 3.14
CA ALA A 90 -4.75 10.48 4.55
C ALA A 90 -6.24 10.26 4.85
N SER A 91 -6.54 9.45 5.85
CA SER A 91 -7.88 9.31 6.46
C SER A 91 -7.72 8.96 7.93
N ALA A 92 -8.80 9.15 8.72
CA ALA A 92 -8.78 8.81 10.12
C ALA A 92 -10.15 8.34 10.59
N PHE A 93 -10.15 7.42 11.55
CA PHE A 93 -11.34 6.81 12.12
C PHE A 93 -11.25 6.77 13.64
N ARG A 94 -12.42 6.72 14.27
CA ARG A 94 -12.59 6.52 15.71
C ARG A 94 -13.52 5.34 15.92
N HIS A 95 -13.16 4.44 16.81
CA HIS A 95 -14.02 3.32 17.21
C HIS A 95 -15.23 3.83 18.00
N ASP A 96 -16.40 3.26 17.76
CA ASP A 96 -17.66 3.75 18.33
C ASP A 96 -17.76 3.59 19.85
N ASP A 97 -17.35 2.43 20.36
CA ASP A 97 -17.60 2.00 21.74
C ASP A 97 -16.46 2.33 22.69
N ASN A 98 -15.39 2.86 22.15
CA ASN A 98 -14.21 3.10 22.96
C ASN A 98 -13.48 4.36 22.51
N ALA A 99 -12.56 4.70 23.33
CA ALA A 99 -11.66 5.77 23.12
C ALA A 99 -10.44 5.32 22.30
N ALA A 100 -10.65 4.75 21.11
CA ALA A 100 -9.58 4.41 20.18
C ALA A 100 -9.72 5.22 18.89
N TYR A 101 -8.58 5.58 18.29
CA TYR A 101 -8.54 6.14 16.95
C TYR A 101 -7.43 5.50 16.11
N VAL A 102 -7.58 5.56 14.80
CA VAL A 102 -6.56 5.17 13.84
C VAL A 102 -6.47 6.21 12.74
N SER A 103 -5.26 6.59 12.39
CA SER A 103 -4.95 7.41 11.23
C SER A 103 -4.21 6.60 10.21
N PHE A 104 -4.58 6.77 8.94
CA PHE A 104 -3.96 6.16 7.78
C PHE A 104 -3.25 7.24 6.97
N LEU A 105 -2.05 6.93 6.52
CA LEU A 105 -1.28 7.80 5.65
C LEU A 105 -0.68 6.98 4.52
N VAL A 106 -0.72 7.51 3.30
CA VAL A 106 -0.18 6.91 2.09
C VAL A 106 0.69 7.93 1.37
N ILE A 107 1.91 7.55 1.01
CA ILE A 107 2.71 8.27 0.04
C ILE A 107 2.92 7.36 -1.16
N ALA A 108 2.52 7.81 -2.35
CA ALA A 108 2.81 7.15 -3.61
C ALA A 108 4.02 7.81 -4.29
N TYR A 109 4.94 7.00 -4.76
CA TYR A 109 6.19 7.38 -5.42
C TYR A 109 6.15 7.09 -6.92
N ASP A 110 7.14 7.63 -7.64
CA ASP A 110 7.30 7.38 -9.08
C ASP A 110 7.76 5.95 -9.38
N SER A 111 8.48 5.32 -8.45
CA SER A 111 9.03 3.97 -8.61
C SER A 111 9.16 3.23 -7.28
N GLU A 112 9.37 1.91 -7.36
CA GLU A 112 9.65 1.05 -6.21
C GLU A 112 10.95 1.45 -5.53
N GLU A 113 11.98 1.77 -6.31
CA GLU A 113 13.29 2.16 -5.79
C GLU A 113 13.21 3.49 -5.01
N ALA A 114 12.32 4.41 -5.41
CA ALA A 114 12.06 5.63 -4.65
C ALA A 114 11.36 5.35 -3.33
N ALA A 115 10.37 4.46 -3.31
CA ALA A 115 9.67 4.03 -2.11
C ALA A 115 10.60 3.28 -1.14
N GLU A 116 11.48 2.40 -1.65
CA GLU A 116 12.47 1.65 -0.88
C GLU A 116 13.47 2.59 -0.18
N ARG A 117 14.05 3.55 -0.92
CA ARG A 117 14.94 4.55 -0.31
C ARG A 117 14.25 5.36 0.80
N ALA A 118 13.00 5.74 0.59
CA ALA A 118 12.23 6.51 1.54
C ALA A 118 11.85 5.71 2.79
N TYR A 119 11.68 4.39 2.67
CA TYR A 119 11.24 3.51 3.75
C TYR A 119 12.12 3.65 4.99
N HIS A 120 13.43 3.45 4.87
CA HIS A 120 14.36 3.53 6.00
C HIS A 120 14.51 4.96 6.50
N VAL A 121 14.61 5.94 5.59
CA VAL A 121 14.75 7.35 5.94
C VAL A 121 13.60 7.81 6.83
N LEU A 122 12.38 7.48 6.47
CA LEU A 122 11.18 7.92 7.19
C LEU A 122 10.95 7.16 8.49
N TRP A 123 11.20 5.84 8.49
CA TRP A 123 11.10 5.05 9.70
C TRP A 123 12.08 5.48 10.77
N ASP A 124 13.38 5.52 10.43
CA ASP A 124 14.44 5.82 11.37
C ASP A 124 14.44 7.29 11.80
N GLY A 125 14.12 8.18 10.86
CA GLY A 125 14.13 9.61 11.09
C GLY A 125 12.90 10.17 11.82
N HIS A 126 11.75 9.46 11.78
CA HIS A 126 10.52 10.01 12.35
C HIS A 126 9.53 8.96 12.86
N TYR A 127 8.97 8.11 11.97
CA TYR A 127 7.78 7.32 12.31
C TYR A 127 8.04 6.27 13.38
N GLY A 128 9.20 5.62 13.37
CA GLY A 128 9.55 4.60 14.36
C GLY A 128 9.59 5.09 15.82
N ALA A 129 9.69 6.40 16.04
CA ALA A 129 9.68 7.00 17.38
C ALA A 129 8.25 7.33 17.88
N LYS A 130 7.23 7.35 17.01
CA LYS A 130 5.88 7.82 17.37
C LYS A 130 5.16 6.94 18.39
N ALA A 131 5.48 5.66 18.48
CA ALA A 131 4.90 4.76 19.49
C ALA A 131 5.46 5.00 20.91
N GLY A 132 6.37 5.97 21.07
CA GLY A 132 6.94 6.37 22.36
C GLY A 132 8.31 5.73 22.67
N PRO A 133 9.03 6.28 23.66
CA PRO A 133 10.43 5.92 23.89
C PRO A 133 10.66 4.49 24.43
N ARG A 134 9.61 3.85 24.95
CA ARG A 134 9.65 2.47 25.49
C ARG A 134 8.88 1.50 24.61
N ALA A 135 8.52 1.89 23.41
CA ALA A 135 7.79 1.04 22.48
C ALA A 135 8.65 -0.17 22.08
N LYS A 136 8.02 -1.33 22.02
CA LYS A 136 8.63 -2.59 21.58
C LYS A 136 8.31 -2.82 20.11
N SER A 137 9.19 -3.53 19.42
CA SER A 137 8.88 -4.03 18.08
C SER A 137 7.66 -4.94 18.12
N LEU A 138 6.82 -4.82 17.10
CA LEU A 138 5.64 -5.65 16.87
C LEU A 138 5.80 -6.36 15.52
N GLU A 139 5.62 -7.68 15.52
CA GLU A 139 5.63 -8.47 14.31
C GLU A 139 4.29 -8.35 13.58
N LEU A 140 4.33 -7.95 12.31
CA LEU A 140 3.14 -7.78 11.45
C LEU A 140 2.83 -9.02 10.58
N GLY A 141 3.67 -10.07 10.63
CA GLY A 141 3.57 -11.18 9.67
C GLY A 141 4.07 -10.81 8.27
N PRO A 142 3.72 -11.59 7.24
CA PRO A 142 4.20 -11.39 5.86
C PRO A 142 3.40 -10.29 5.15
N LEU A 143 3.59 -9.03 5.57
CA LEU A 143 2.85 -7.89 5.07
C LEU A 143 3.74 -7.00 4.20
N GLY A 144 3.37 -6.81 2.94
CA GLY A 144 4.11 -5.99 1.98
C GLY A 144 5.53 -6.51 1.68
N ASP A 145 6.33 -5.69 1.02
CA ASP A 145 7.73 -5.97 0.67
C ASP A 145 8.66 -5.70 1.85
N GLU A 146 8.39 -4.59 2.56
CA GLU A 146 9.08 -4.18 3.78
C GLU A 146 8.04 -3.77 4.83
N ARG A 147 8.34 -4.03 6.09
CA ARG A 147 7.45 -3.71 7.20
C ARG A 147 8.20 -3.48 8.49
N ALA A 148 7.70 -2.55 9.27
CA ALA A 148 8.13 -2.29 10.64
C ALA A 148 6.94 -1.82 11.48
N ALA A 149 6.93 -2.18 12.73
CA ALA A 149 5.92 -1.72 13.67
C ALA A 149 6.49 -1.60 15.08
N ARG A 150 5.92 -0.67 15.84
CA ARG A 150 6.17 -0.52 17.27
C ARG A 150 4.84 -0.38 18.01
N PHE A 151 4.76 -1.04 19.14
CA PHE A 151 3.66 -0.96 20.09
C PHE A 151 4.18 -0.40 21.41
N GLY A 152 3.52 0.60 21.95
CA GLY A 152 3.96 1.29 23.15
C GLY A 152 2.83 2.02 23.87
N THR A 153 3.16 3.14 24.47
CA THR A 153 2.27 3.93 25.32
C THR A 153 2.11 5.35 24.79
N SER A 154 1.94 5.48 23.46
CA SER A 154 1.74 6.79 22.79
C SER A 154 0.28 7.27 22.82
N GLY A 155 -0.64 6.47 23.34
CA GLY A 155 -2.04 6.87 23.57
C GLY A 155 -2.17 7.94 24.65
N VAL A 156 -3.38 8.49 24.78
CA VAL A 156 -3.67 9.56 25.75
C VAL A 156 -3.43 9.05 27.17
N ASN A 157 -2.76 9.85 27.99
CA ASN A 157 -2.39 9.49 29.38
C ASN A 157 -1.52 8.21 29.52
N GLY A 158 -0.76 7.85 28.48
CA GLY A 158 0.09 6.66 28.48
C GLY A 158 -0.64 5.36 28.19
N GLU A 159 -1.85 5.44 27.69
CA GLU A 159 -2.59 4.28 27.17
C GLU A 159 -1.89 3.69 25.92
N PRO A 160 -2.25 2.46 25.52
CA PRO A 160 -1.65 1.81 24.35
C PRO A 160 -1.70 2.65 23.09
N GLY A 161 -0.65 2.54 22.29
CA GLY A 161 -0.58 3.13 20.96
C GLY A 161 0.47 2.44 20.11
N ALA A 162 0.32 2.53 18.81
CA ALA A 162 1.19 1.86 17.86
C ALA A 162 1.42 2.70 16.62
N VAL A 163 2.52 2.43 15.96
CA VAL A 163 2.80 2.90 14.60
C VAL A 163 3.27 1.73 13.76
N THR A 164 2.76 1.64 12.54
CA THR A 164 3.24 0.70 11.53
C THR A 164 3.74 1.46 10.32
N GLN A 165 4.69 0.87 9.61
CA GLN A 165 5.11 1.31 8.28
C GLN A 165 5.27 0.08 7.40
N THR A 166 4.66 0.10 6.23
CA THR A 166 4.73 -0.99 5.27
C THR A 166 5.02 -0.41 3.89
N ARG A 167 5.92 -1.04 3.12
CA ARG A 167 6.09 -0.77 1.70
C ARG A 167 5.34 -1.83 0.88
N VAL A 168 4.56 -1.36 -0.07
CA VAL A 168 3.94 -2.21 -1.10
C VAL A 168 4.25 -1.58 -2.43
N GLY A 169 5.13 -2.20 -3.21
CA GLY A 169 5.58 -1.70 -4.50
C GLY A 169 6.05 -0.24 -4.43
N THR A 170 5.32 0.65 -5.10
CA THR A 170 5.59 2.08 -5.20
C THR A 170 5.02 2.93 -4.05
N THR A 171 4.46 2.31 -3.01
CA THR A 171 3.81 3.04 -1.91
C THR A 171 4.44 2.80 -0.56
N LEU A 172 4.48 3.84 0.26
CA LEU A 172 4.66 3.74 1.71
C LEU A 172 3.35 4.02 2.42
N LEU A 173 3.05 3.18 3.38
CA LEU A 173 1.80 3.10 4.10
C LEU A 173 2.08 3.17 5.60
N TRP A 174 1.35 4.02 6.31
CA TRP A 174 1.42 4.10 7.78
C TRP A 174 0.06 3.96 8.41
N THR A 175 0.03 3.28 9.54
CA THR A 175 -1.06 3.40 10.48
C THR A 175 -0.50 3.93 11.80
N GLU A 176 -1.19 4.90 12.38
CA GLU A 176 -0.94 5.38 13.73
C GLU A 176 -2.22 5.16 14.53
N SER A 177 -2.15 4.25 15.49
CA SER A 177 -3.27 3.83 16.32
C SER A 177 -3.02 4.24 17.77
N ALA A 178 -4.04 4.77 18.43
CA ALA A 178 -3.91 5.13 19.83
C ALA A 178 -5.23 5.00 20.60
N SER A 179 -5.11 4.52 21.83
CA SER A 179 -6.19 4.52 22.80
C SER A 179 -6.31 5.89 23.45
N THR A 180 -7.54 6.34 23.66
CA THR A 180 -7.89 7.50 24.46
C THR A 180 -8.53 7.10 25.80
N GLY A 181 -8.68 5.79 26.05
CA GLY A 181 -9.24 5.18 27.25
C GLY A 181 -8.85 3.69 27.33
N LYS A 182 -9.23 3.04 28.42
CA LYS A 182 -8.88 1.64 28.67
C LYS A 182 -9.46 0.69 27.62
N GLY A 183 -8.65 -0.26 27.16
CA GLY A 183 -9.07 -1.34 26.27
C GLY A 183 -9.26 -0.94 24.81
N GLY A 184 -8.65 0.18 24.38
CA GLY A 184 -8.92 0.72 23.04
C GLY A 184 -8.16 0.03 21.90
N ILE A 185 -6.87 -0.22 22.05
CA ILE A 185 -6.00 -0.78 21.01
C ILE A 185 -5.16 -1.90 21.58
N ASP A 186 -5.12 -3.03 20.91
CA ASP A 186 -4.21 -4.13 21.14
C ASP A 186 -3.37 -4.46 19.91
N GLU A 187 -2.47 -5.42 20.01
CA GLU A 187 -1.58 -5.80 18.92
C GLU A 187 -2.32 -6.44 17.73
N GLU A 188 -3.46 -7.10 17.97
CA GLU A 188 -4.26 -7.74 16.92
C GLU A 188 -4.94 -6.67 16.06
N ASN A 189 -5.60 -5.70 16.69
CA ASN A 189 -6.18 -4.56 15.98
C ASN A 189 -5.13 -3.80 15.15
N VAL A 190 -3.91 -3.64 15.66
CA VAL A 190 -2.82 -2.99 14.92
C VAL A 190 -2.45 -3.77 13.67
N ARG A 191 -2.37 -5.11 13.76
CA ARG A 191 -2.09 -5.97 12.60
C ARG A 191 -3.21 -5.92 11.57
N GLU A 192 -4.47 -5.99 12.01
CA GLU A 192 -5.63 -5.93 11.13
C GLU A 192 -5.68 -4.64 10.32
N VAL A 193 -5.57 -3.47 10.97
CA VAL A 193 -5.63 -2.19 10.25
C VAL A 193 -4.44 -1.99 9.31
N ALA A 194 -3.25 -2.50 9.66
CA ALA A 194 -2.10 -2.48 8.77
C ALA A 194 -2.31 -3.40 7.55
N THR A 195 -2.93 -4.58 7.76
CA THR A 195 -3.25 -5.54 6.71
C THR A 195 -4.25 -4.94 5.71
N VAL A 196 -5.35 -4.36 6.20
CA VAL A 196 -6.33 -3.70 5.35
C VAL A 196 -5.66 -2.67 4.42
N LEU A 197 -4.82 -1.80 4.97
CA LEU A 197 -4.17 -0.76 4.16
C LEU A 197 -3.21 -1.35 3.12
N ALA A 198 -2.43 -2.37 3.48
CA ALA A 198 -1.48 -3.02 2.59
C ALA A 198 -2.19 -3.80 1.46
N ASP A 199 -3.26 -4.53 1.78
CA ASP A 199 -4.02 -5.29 0.79
C ASP A 199 -4.75 -4.37 -0.19
N ARG A 200 -5.34 -3.28 0.28
CA ARG A 200 -5.92 -2.24 -0.59
C ARG A 200 -4.87 -1.64 -1.52
N SER A 201 -3.65 -1.40 -1.02
CA SER A 201 -2.56 -0.90 -1.86
C SER A 201 -2.14 -1.91 -2.92
N ARG A 202 -2.04 -3.19 -2.56
CA ARG A 202 -1.71 -4.28 -3.50
C ARG A 202 -2.80 -4.41 -4.58
N GLN A 203 -4.08 -4.41 -4.19
CA GLN A 203 -5.21 -4.44 -5.13
C GLN A 203 -5.12 -3.26 -6.13
N ALA A 204 -4.89 -2.04 -5.64
CA ALA A 204 -4.79 -0.86 -6.49
C ALA A 204 -3.61 -0.92 -7.48
N GLN A 205 -2.45 -1.45 -7.06
CA GLN A 205 -1.26 -1.58 -7.91
C GLN A 205 -1.42 -2.68 -8.96
N ASN A 206 -2.15 -3.74 -8.64
CA ASN A 206 -2.50 -4.80 -9.59
C ASN A 206 -3.61 -4.39 -10.58
N GLY A 207 -4.27 -3.24 -10.36
CA GLY A 207 -5.43 -2.82 -11.15
C GLY A 207 -6.72 -3.53 -10.76
N ASP A 208 -6.75 -4.20 -9.61
CA ASP A 208 -7.92 -4.87 -9.07
C ASP A 208 -8.91 -3.88 -8.44
N ALA A 209 -10.14 -4.31 -8.24
CA ALA A 209 -11.10 -3.58 -7.42
C ALA A 209 -10.62 -3.57 -5.96
N VAL A 210 -10.54 -2.36 -5.38
CA VAL A 210 -10.07 -2.18 -4.00
C VAL A 210 -11.23 -2.43 -3.04
N SER A 211 -11.19 -3.53 -2.30
CA SER A 211 -12.30 -3.99 -1.44
C SER A 211 -11.88 -4.47 -0.05
N ALA A 212 -10.58 -4.71 0.20
CA ALA A 212 -10.14 -5.24 1.49
C ALA A 212 -10.64 -4.39 2.68
N GLY A 213 -11.11 -5.06 3.74
CA GLY A 213 -11.71 -4.46 4.92
C GLY A 213 -11.43 -5.25 6.20
N LEU A 214 -11.85 -4.71 7.34
CA LEU A 214 -11.73 -5.41 8.63
C LEU A 214 -12.63 -6.65 8.66
N GLY A 215 -12.07 -7.78 9.07
CA GLY A 215 -12.78 -9.06 9.19
C GLY A 215 -12.85 -9.89 7.91
N ASP A 216 -12.08 -9.54 6.85
CA ASP A 216 -11.93 -10.33 5.63
C ASP A 216 -11.01 -11.55 5.82
#